data_6709a4373b781f35b5d90a523cde7cce
#
_entry.id   6709a4373b781f35b5d90a523cde7cce
#
_cell.length_a   1.000
_cell.length_b   1.000
_cell.length_c   1.000
_cell.angle_alpha   90.00
_cell.angle_beta   90.00
_cell.angle_gamma   90.00
#
_symmetry.space_group_name_H-M   'P 1'
#
loop_
_entity.id
_entity.type
_entity.pdbx_description
1 polymer ?
#
loop_
_entity_poly.entity_id
_entity_poly.type
_entity_poly.pdbx_seq_one_letter_code
_entity_poly.pdbx_strand_id
1 'polypeptide(L)'
;MAPSAGKKKSIADQALKAEVRAPAAKQKRPSKKAQQSADTKDKIIDAAERLLADYGFYGITIRMVAEGAGIDTSLLHYHFVNKQGLFDAVLQRRADVVTHDCMESMEAYLKACGGKVTVEGALEAYVRPILNLLVNGDEGWRNFFALLAQISNASTWGGAIMAHHFDRMVKRFVELLRIALPDAPSVEFYWSYHFFVGSLMSTLANTGRIEPLSGHTVRTGDIASLEPRLLTYAAAGIRRLCAGESPMPVKTRRSKRS
;
A
#
# COMPACT_ATOMS: atom_id res chain seq x y z
N MET A 1 -56.86 44.42 33.71
CA MET A 1 -57.07 43.65 32.48
C MET A 1 -55.71 43.42 31.81
N ALA A 2 -55.19 42.25 31.93
CA ALA A 2 -53.90 41.87 31.29
C ALA A 2 -54.15 41.05 30.01
N PRO A 3 -53.45 41.27 28.92
CA PRO A 3 -53.57 40.39 27.76
C PRO A 3 -52.57 39.20 27.77
N SER A 4 -53.09 38.09 27.39
CA SER A 4 -52.56 36.77 27.20
C SER A 4 -51.26 36.70 26.39
N ALA A 5 -50.27 35.95 26.92
CA ALA A 5 -49.03 35.60 26.25
C ALA A 5 -49.24 34.35 25.36
N GLY A 6 -49.28 34.53 24.06
CA GLY A 6 -49.28 33.44 23.06
C GLY A 6 -47.88 32.78 22.95
N LYS A 7 -47.77 31.46 23.21
CA LYS A 7 -46.60 30.65 23.03
C LYS A 7 -46.24 30.53 21.55
N LYS A 8 -45.20 31.21 21.08
CA LYS A 8 -44.53 30.92 19.81
C LYS A 8 -43.66 29.68 20.01
N LYS A 9 -44.08 28.52 19.47
CA LYS A 9 -43.22 27.33 19.32
C LYS A 9 -42.12 27.65 18.30
N SER A 10 -40.87 27.50 18.73
CA SER A 10 -39.67 27.75 17.94
C SER A 10 -39.57 26.85 16.72
N ILE A 11 -39.22 27.44 15.59
CA ILE A 11 -38.92 26.76 14.31
C ILE A 11 -37.79 25.72 14.46
N ALA A 12 -36.96 25.84 15.48
CA ALA A 12 -35.90 24.90 15.84
C ALA A 12 -36.41 23.50 16.28
N ASP A 13 -37.62 23.42 16.86
CA ASP A 13 -38.21 22.16 17.32
C ASP A 13 -38.83 21.32 16.17
N GLN A 14 -39.09 21.94 15.03
CA GLN A 14 -39.59 21.25 13.83
C GLN A 14 -38.44 20.68 12.95
N ALA A 15 -37.26 21.31 12.97
CA ALA A 15 -36.09 20.84 12.23
C ALA A 15 -35.47 19.58 12.88
N LEU A 16 -35.53 19.45 14.21
CA LEU A 16 -34.94 18.28 14.92
C LEU A 16 -35.76 16.99 14.80
N LYS A 17 -37.01 17.06 14.34
CA LYS A 17 -37.87 15.88 14.12
C LYS A 17 -37.86 15.34 12.69
N ALA A 18 -37.23 16.05 11.75
CA ALA A 18 -37.14 15.64 10.34
C ALA A 18 -35.88 14.79 10.01
N GLU A 19 -34.87 14.72 10.89
CA GLU A 19 -33.62 13.98 10.66
C GLU A 19 -33.63 12.52 11.14
N VAL A 20 -34.75 12.00 11.64
CA VAL A 20 -34.84 10.59 12.06
C VAL A 20 -35.88 9.88 11.21
N ARG A 21 -35.56 9.54 9.98
CA ARG A 21 -36.05 8.37 9.21
C ARG A 21 -35.62 8.40 7.74
N ALA A 22 -34.33 8.25 7.46
CA ALA A 22 -33.94 7.66 6.19
C ALA A 22 -34.09 6.14 6.33
N PRO A 23 -34.89 5.46 5.51
CA PRO A 23 -34.96 4.00 5.56
C PRO A 23 -33.59 3.46 5.11
N ALA A 24 -32.95 2.65 5.96
CA ALA A 24 -31.79 1.86 5.56
C ALA A 24 -32.15 1.11 4.28
N ALA A 25 -31.50 1.45 3.18
CA ALA A 25 -31.65 0.75 1.93
C ALA A 25 -31.30 -0.71 2.19
N LYS A 26 -32.28 -1.61 2.13
CA LYS A 26 -32.08 -3.07 2.20
C LYS A 26 -31.21 -3.43 1.01
N GLN A 27 -29.90 -3.65 1.24
CA GLN A 27 -29.01 -4.24 0.26
C GLN A 27 -29.64 -5.58 -0.16
N LYS A 28 -30.15 -5.65 -1.40
CA LYS A 28 -30.65 -6.89 -1.98
C LYS A 28 -29.51 -7.90 -1.96
N ARG A 29 -29.70 -9.05 -1.29
CA ARG A 29 -28.77 -10.17 -1.40
C ARG A 29 -28.54 -10.48 -2.88
N PRO A 30 -27.28 -10.65 -3.33
CA PRO A 30 -26.99 -10.95 -4.72
C PRO A 30 -27.74 -12.22 -5.15
N SER A 31 -28.16 -12.28 -6.40
CA SER A 31 -28.78 -13.50 -6.94
C SER A 31 -27.75 -14.64 -6.94
N LYS A 32 -28.19 -15.91 -6.87
CA LYS A 32 -27.29 -17.08 -6.95
C LYS A 32 -26.35 -17.02 -8.14
N LYS A 33 -26.81 -16.53 -9.30
CA LYS A 33 -25.99 -16.33 -10.50
C LYS A 33 -24.94 -15.25 -10.32
N ALA A 34 -25.27 -14.14 -9.65
CA ALA A 34 -24.31 -13.07 -9.36
C ALA A 34 -23.24 -13.53 -8.36
N GLN A 35 -23.63 -14.31 -7.33
CA GLN A 35 -22.69 -14.90 -6.39
C GLN A 35 -21.75 -15.87 -7.08
N GLN A 36 -22.25 -16.80 -7.89
CA GLN A 36 -21.42 -17.76 -8.63
C GLN A 36 -20.45 -17.07 -9.60
N SER A 37 -20.87 -15.95 -10.22
CA SER A 37 -19.99 -15.14 -11.08
C SER A 37 -18.89 -14.47 -10.27
N ALA A 38 -19.17 -13.95 -9.07
CA ALA A 38 -18.18 -13.38 -8.16
C ALA A 38 -17.18 -14.44 -7.70
N ASP A 39 -17.66 -15.61 -7.24
CA ASP A 39 -16.81 -16.71 -6.81
C ASP A 39 -15.86 -17.20 -7.92
N THR A 40 -16.35 -17.21 -9.16
CA THR A 40 -15.52 -17.56 -10.33
C THR A 40 -14.46 -16.51 -10.60
N LYS A 41 -14.81 -15.21 -10.50
CA LYS A 41 -13.87 -14.12 -10.65
C LYS A 41 -12.76 -14.19 -9.61
N ASP A 42 -13.10 -14.48 -8.37
CA ASP A 42 -12.13 -14.61 -7.26
C ASP A 42 -11.17 -15.78 -7.51
N LYS A 43 -11.65 -16.94 -7.94
CA LYS A 43 -10.79 -18.08 -8.33
C LYS A 43 -9.79 -17.73 -9.43
N ILE A 44 -10.23 -16.96 -10.44
CA ILE A 44 -9.35 -16.49 -11.52
C ILE A 44 -8.26 -15.57 -10.95
N ILE A 45 -8.64 -14.62 -10.10
CA ILE A 45 -7.69 -13.67 -9.50
C ILE A 45 -6.70 -14.40 -8.59
N ASP A 46 -7.14 -15.39 -7.79
CA ASP A 46 -6.26 -16.20 -6.94
C ASP A 46 -5.23 -17.00 -7.75
N ALA A 47 -5.68 -17.62 -8.84
CA ALA A 47 -4.78 -18.36 -9.73
C ALA A 47 -3.77 -17.42 -10.42
N ALA A 48 -4.25 -16.25 -10.89
CA ALA A 48 -3.40 -15.26 -11.52
C ALA A 48 -2.38 -14.68 -10.53
N GLU A 49 -2.76 -14.43 -9.28
CA GLU A 49 -1.87 -13.88 -8.24
C GLU A 49 -0.67 -14.81 -7.99
N ARG A 50 -0.91 -16.12 -7.83
CA ARG A 50 0.16 -17.11 -7.64
C ARG A 50 1.09 -17.15 -8.85
N LEU A 51 0.53 -17.28 -10.05
CA LEU A 51 1.32 -17.37 -11.28
C LEU A 51 2.12 -16.09 -11.55
N LEU A 52 1.56 -14.92 -11.27
CA LEU A 52 2.24 -13.64 -11.42
C LEU A 52 3.40 -13.49 -10.42
N ALA A 53 3.26 -13.99 -9.20
CA ALA A 53 4.32 -13.97 -8.19
C ALA A 53 5.52 -14.84 -8.64
N ASP A 54 5.25 -16.02 -9.21
CA ASP A 54 6.27 -16.98 -9.61
C ASP A 54 6.95 -16.61 -10.95
N TYR A 55 6.17 -16.20 -11.94
CA TYR A 55 6.63 -16.06 -13.33
C TYR A 55 6.62 -14.60 -13.84
N GLY A 56 6.12 -13.66 -13.05
CA GLY A 56 5.95 -12.26 -13.44
C GLY A 56 4.93 -12.06 -14.57
N PHE A 57 4.70 -10.79 -14.92
CA PHE A 57 3.71 -10.44 -15.95
C PHE A 57 3.98 -11.11 -17.30
N TYR A 58 5.23 -11.12 -17.76
CA TYR A 58 5.57 -11.65 -19.09
C TYR A 58 5.61 -13.19 -19.13
N GLY A 59 5.86 -13.85 -18.00
CA GLY A 59 5.99 -15.30 -17.91
C GLY A 59 4.68 -16.08 -17.91
N ILE A 60 3.53 -15.44 -17.73
CA ILE A 60 2.23 -16.10 -17.69
C ILE A 60 1.43 -15.90 -18.97
N THR A 61 0.50 -16.83 -19.24
CA THR A 61 -0.51 -16.73 -20.30
C THR A 61 -1.92 -16.83 -19.70
N ILE A 62 -2.93 -16.32 -20.43
CA ILE A 62 -4.34 -16.47 -20.07
C ILE A 62 -4.73 -17.94 -19.91
N ARG A 63 -4.17 -18.82 -20.76
CA ARG A 63 -4.40 -20.27 -20.69
C ARG A 63 -3.88 -20.86 -19.37
N MET A 64 -2.66 -20.52 -18.96
CA MET A 64 -2.10 -20.98 -17.67
C MET A 64 -2.99 -20.55 -16.49
N VAL A 65 -3.53 -19.34 -16.53
CA VAL A 65 -4.43 -18.86 -15.48
C VAL A 65 -5.75 -19.62 -15.49
N ALA A 66 -6.34 -19.88 -16.65
CA ALA A 66 -7.57 -20.66 -16.77
C ALA A 66 -7.39 -22.10 -16.24
N GLU A 67 -6.29 -22.76 -16.62
CA GLU A 67 -5.89 -24.08 -16.11
C GLU A 67 -5.69 -24.06 -14.58
N GLY A 68 -4.98 -23.05 -14.05
CA GLY A 68 -4.74 -22.88 -12.61
C GLY A 68 -6.00 -22.56 -11.80
N ALA A 69 -7.00 -21.94 -12.41
CA ALA A 69 -8.31 -21.67 -11.81
C ALA A 69 -9.32 -22.82 -11.97
N GLY A 70 -8.98 -23.85 -12.77
CA GLY A 70 -9.86 -24.99 -13.06
C GLY A 70 -11.08 -24.60 -13.88
N ILE A 71 -10.96 -23.65 -14.82
CA ILE A 71 -12.04 -23.16 -15.67
C ILE A 71 -11.65 -23.19 -17.15
N ASP A 72 -12.67 -23.06 -18.01
CA ASP A 72 -12.46 -22.89 -19.44
C ASP A 72 -11.94 -21.47 -19.77
N THR A 73 -11.08 -21.37 -20.78
CA THR A 73 -10.50 -20.09 -21.24
C THR A 73 -11.58 -19.10 -21.72
N SER A 74 -12.69 -19.59 -22.28
CA SER A 74 -13.82 -18.75 -22.70
C SER A 74 -14.48 -18.05 -21.51
N LEU A 75 -14.60 -18.74 -20.39
CA LEU A 75 -15.14 -18.19 -19.15
C LEU A 75 -14.18 -17.13 -18.55
N LEU A 76 -12.88 -17.34 -18.65
CA LEU A 76 -11.90 -16.32 -18.25
C LEU A 76 -12.07 -15.05 -19.09
N HIS A 77 -12.18 -15.18 -20.43
CA HIS A 77 -12.39 -14.04 -21.33
C HIS A 77 -13.72 -13.32 -21.08
N TYR A 78 -14.73 -14.00 -20.56
CA TYR A 78 -15.97 -13.37 -20.13
C TYR A 78 -15.75 -12.42 -18.94
N HIS A 79 -14.85 -12.77 -18.01
CA HIS A 79 -14.54 -11.95 -16.84
C HIS A 79 -13.49 -10.87 -17.11
N PHE A 80 -12.50 -11.18 -17.95
CA PHE A 80 -11.36 -10.31 -18.23
C PHE A 80 -11.09 -10.23 -19.73
N VAL A 81 -11.20 -9.03 -20.29
CA VAL A 81 -11.04 -8.78 -21.72
C VAL A 81 -9.66 -9.19 -22.24
N ASN A 82 -8.63 -8.98 -21.41
CA ASN A 82 -7.25 -9.30 -21.77
C ASN A 82 -6.38 -9.53 -20.50
N LYS A 83 -5.14 -9.91 -20.72
CA LYS A 83 -4.15 -10.17 -19.66
C LYS A 83 -3.87 -8.92 -18.81
N GLN A 84 -3.86 -7.72 -19.42
CA GLN A 84 -3.64 -6.48 -18.69
C GLN A 84 -4.78 -6.21 -17.69
N GLY A 85 -6.03 -6.34 -18.12
CA GLY A 85 -7.19 -6.14 -17.23
C GLY A 85 -7.24 -7.16 -16.08
N LEU A 86 -6.79 -8.39 -16.33
CA LEU A 86 -6.63 -9.38 -15.26
C LEU A 86 -5.53 -8.96 -14.26
N PHE A 87 -4.38 -8.54 -14.77
CA PHE A 87 -3.27 -8.06 -13.95
C PHE A 87 -3.67 -6.86 -13.08
N ASP A 88 -4.35 -5.88 -13.67
CA ASP A 88 -4.85 -4.70 -12.94
C ASP A 88 -5.83 -5.11 -11.83
N ALA A 89 -6.72 -6.08 -12.09
CA ALA A 89 -7.65 -6.59 -11.07
C ALA A 89 -6.94 -7.32 -9.92
N VAL A 90 -5.87 -8.07 -10.20
CA VAL A 90 -5.03 -8.72 -9.18
C VAL A 90 -4.39 -7.67 -8.28
N LEU A 91 -3.79 -6.65 -8.87
CA LEU A 91 -3.14 -5.57 -8.11
C LEU A 91 -4.15 -4.78 -7.29
N GLN A 92 -5.26 -4.34 -7.92
CA GLN A 92 -6.28 -3.50 -7.29
C GLN A 92 -6.85 -4.14 -6.03
N ARG A 93 -7.14 -5.45 -6.07
CA ARG A 93 -7.75 -6.19 -4.95
C ARG A 93 -6.98 -6.01 -3.64
N ARG A 94 -5.65 -6.04 -3.69
CA ARG A 94 -4.80 -5.95 -2.50
C ARG A 94 -4.21 -4.57 -2.27
N ALA A 95 -3.96 -3.81 -3.32
CA ALA A 95 -3.44 -2.45 -3.23
C ALA A 95 -4.39 -1.53 -2.45
N ASP A 96 -5.71 -1.70 -2.63
CA ASP A 96 -6.72 -0.94 -1.90
C ASP A 96 -6.64 -1.20 -0.39
N VAL A 97 -6.45 -2.46 0.02
CA VAL A 97 -6.31 -2.82 1.44
C VAL A 97 -5.04 -2.21 2.02
N VAL A 98 -3.89 -2.40 1.35
CA VAL A 98 -2.60 -1.83 1.80
C VAL A 98 -2.70 -0.31 1.93
N THR A 99 -3.25 0.36 0.91
CA THR A 99 -3.39 1.82 0.92
C THR A 99 -4.34 2.29 2.02
N HIS A 100 -5.46 1.60 2.23
CA HIS A 100 -6.41 1.91 3.30
C HIS A 100 -5.75 1.78 4.68
N ASP A 101 -5.15 0.63 4.97
CA ASP A 101 -4.58 0.32 6.28
C ASP A 101 -3.40 1.25 6.62
N CYS A 102 -2.53 1.55 5.64
CA CYS A 102 -1.44 2.49 5.84
C CYS A 102 -1.94 3.92 6.05
N MET A 103 -2.96 4.36 5.29
CA MET A 103 -3.55 5.69 5.48
C MET A 103 -4.22 5.81 6.85
N GLU A 104 -4.99 4.81 7.27
CA GLU A 104 -5.61 4.78 8.59
C GLU A 104 -4.57 4.81 9.71
N SER A 105 -3.51 4.01 9.60
CA SER A 105 -2.41 3.98 10.56
C SER A 105 -1.69 5.34 10.68
N MET A 106 -1.39 5.98 9.55
CA MET A 106 -0.76 7.30 9.54
C MET A 106 -1.66 8.38 10.15
N GLU A 107 -2.97 8.36 9.88
CA GLU A 107 -3.93 9.28 10.49
C GLU A 107 -4.09 9.03 12.00
N ALA A 108 -4.14 7.78 12.43
CA ALA A 108 -4.19 7.41 13.85
C ALA A 108 -2.93 7.89 14.57
N TYR A 109 -1.75 7.69 13.98
CA TYR A 109 -0.49 8.18 14.52
C TYR A 109 -0.50 9.71 14.68
N LEU A 110 -0.90 10.45 13.64
CA LEU A 110 -0.95 11.91 13.67
C LEU A 110 -1.88 12.44 14.78
N LYS A 111 -3.02 11.78 15.01
CA LYS A 111 -3.92 12.10 16.11
C LYS A 111 -3.31 11.81 17.48
N ALA A 112 -2.64 10.66 17.61
CA ALA A 112 -2.10 10.20 18.89
C ALA A 112 -0.85 10.99 19.34
N CYS A 113 -0.01 11.45 18.39
CA CYS A 113 1.24 12.15 18.74
C CYS A 113 1.05 13.61 19.18
N GLY A 114 -0.17 14.15 19.16
CA GLY A 114 -0.47 15.53 19.61
C GLY A 114 0.35 16.59 18.87
N GLY A 115 0.65 16.39 17.59
CA GLY A 115 1.45 17.29 16.75
C GLY A 115 2.97 17.08 16.86
N LYS A 116 3.46 16.19 17.72
CA LYS A 116 4.89 15.86 17.86
C LYS A 116 5.25 14.70 16.96
N VAL A 117 5.20 14.92 15.65
CA VAL A 117 5.56 13.90 14.66
C VAL A 117 7.08 13.64 14.70
N THR A 118 7.47 12.36 14.68
CA THR A 118 8.86 11.91 14.59
C THR A 118 9.08 11.09 13.33
N VAL A 119 10.32 10.99 12.87
CA VAL A 119 10.68 10.16 11.70
C VAL A 119 10.36 8.70 11.96
N GLU A 120 10.70 8.22 13.16
CA GLU A 120 10.44 6.84 13.59
C GLU A 120 8.95 6.52 13.60
N GLY A 121 8.13 7.40 14.18
CA GLY A 121 6.69 7.20 14.24
C GLY A 121 6.02 7.26 12.86
N ALA A 122 6.50 8.13 11.97
CA ALA A 122 6.02 8.17 10.58
C ALA A 122 6.37 6.89 9.82
N LEU A 123 7.60 6.38 9.99
CA LEU A 123 8.05 5.11 9.41
C LEU A 123 7.25 3.93 9.95
N GLU A 124 7.06 3.87 11.26
CA GLU A 124 6.29 2.81 11.92
C GLU A 124 4.84 2.79 11.42
N ALA A 125 4.19 3.94 11.35
CA ALA A 125 2.83 4.07 10.86
C ALA A 125 2.67 3.64 9.40
N TYR A 126 3.71 3.80 8.57
CA TYR A 126 3.73 3.36 7.19
C TYR A 126 4.03 1.85 7.05
N VAL A 127 5.01 1.33 7.79
CA VAL A 127 5.55 -0.04 7.61
C VAL A 127 4.71 -1.09 8.32
N ARG A 128 4.26 -0.81 9.54
CA ARG A 128 3.60 -1.80 10.40
C ARG A 128 2.36 -2.45 9.77
N PRO A 129 1.45 -1.73 9.09
CA PRO A 129 0.32 -2.38 8.39
C PRO A 129 0.78 -3.36 7.32
N ILE A 130 1.81 -3.02 6.55
CA ILE A 130 2.39 -3.88 5.50
C ILE A 130 2.94 -5.17 6.11
N LEU A 131 3.75 -5.06 7.15
CA LEU A 131 4.33 -6.22 7.83
C LEU A 131 3.27 -7.06 8.55
N ASN A 132 2.22 -6.43 9.08
CA ASN A 132 1.11 -7.14 9.69
C ASN A 132 0.35 -8.02 8.68
N LEU A 133 0.15 -7.55 7.44
CA LEU A 133 -0.44 -8.35 6.36
C LEU A 133 0.44 -9.54 5.98
N LEU A 134 1.77 -9.41 6.05
CA LEU A 134 2.70 -10.52 5.83
C LEU A 134 2.65 -11.60 6.92
N VAL A 135 2.45 -11.21 8.18
CA VAL A 135 2.46 -12.12 9.32
C VAL A 135 1.11 -12.79 9.52
N ASN A 136 0.04 -11.99 9.48
CA ASN A 136 -1.30 -12.41 9.88
C ASN A 136 -2.25 -12.63 8.69
N GLY A 137 -1.83 -12.26 7.49
CA GLY A 137 -2.62 -12.43 6.28
C GLY A 137 -2.51 -13.84 5.67
N ASP A 138 -3.28 -14.08 4.62
CA ASP A 138 -3.21 -15.31 3.84
C ASP A 138 -1.93 -15.40 2.97
N GLU A 139 -1.71 -16.57 2.35
CA GLU A 139 -0.56 -16.79 1.47
C GLU A 139 -0.51 -15.80 0.28
N GLY A 140 -1.64 -15.33 -0.20
CA GLY A 140 -1.72 -14.35 -1.28
C GLY A 140 -1.04 -13.02 -0.95
N TRP A 141 -0.91 -12.64 0.32
CA TRP A 141 -0.15 -11.44 0.68
C TRP A 141 1.34 -11.57 0.37
N ARG A 142 1.92 -12.74 0.60
CA ARG A 142 3.32 -13.01 0.22
C ARG A 142 3.50 -12.92 -1.29
N ASN A 143 2.59 -13.53 -2.05
CA ASN A 143 2.57 -13.47 -3.51
C ASN A 143 2.44 -12.04 -4.02
N PHE A 144 1.52 -11.27 -3.43
CA PHE A 144 1.31 -9.87 -3.79
C PHE A 144 2.56 -9.00 -3.53
N PHE A 145 3.19 -9.12 -2.37
CA PHE A 145 4.38 -8.34 -2.07
C PHE A 145 5.59 -8.76 -2.91
N ALA A 146 5.74 -10.05 -3.23
CA ALA A 146 6.76 -10.52 -4.16
C ALA A 146 6.52 -9.93 -5.57
N LEU A 147 5.26 -9.89 -6.02
CA LEU A 147 4.88 -9.24 -7.27
C LEU A 147 5.15 -7.74 -7.26
N LEU A 148 4.81 -7.03 -6.18
CA LEU A 148 5.12 -5.60 -6.04
C LEU A 148 6.62 -5.32 -6.11
N ALA A 149 7.46 -6.15 -5.52
CA ALA A 149 8.90 -6.02 -5.59
C ALA A 149 9.42 -6.21 -7.03
N GLN A 150 8.83 -7.10 -7.82
CA GLN A 150 9.14 -7.26 -9.25
C GLN A 150 8.70 -6.01 -10.04
N ILE A 151 7.48 -5.50 -9.81
CA ILE A 151 6.93 -4.34 -10.49
C ILE A 151 7.78 -3.09 -10.19
N SER A 152 8.15 -2.85 -8.93
CA SER A 152 8.92 -1.69 -8.52
C SER A 152 10.30 -1.61 -9.17
N ASN A 153 10.83 -2.75 -9.64
CA ASN A 153 12.09 -2.85 -10.38
C ASN A 153 11.90 -2.90 -11.91
N ALA A 154 10.68 -2.87 -12.42
CA ALA A 154 10.41 -2.88 -13.85
C ALA A 154 10.59 -1.46 -14.45
N SER A 155 11.67 -1.24 -15.18
CA SER A 155 12.12 0.07 -15.64
C SER A 155 11.18 0.80 -16.61
N THR A 156 10.37 0.06 -17.40
CA THR A 156 9.56 0.64 -18.48
C THR A 156 8.13 0.98 -18.10
N TRP A 157 7.55 0.29 -17.11
CA TRP A 157 6.14 0.42 -16.76
C TRP A 157 5.85 0.39 -15.24
N GLY A 158 6.80 -0.14 -14.45
CA GLY A 158 6.60 -0.33 -13.02
C GLY A 158 6.30 0.96 -12.28
N GLY A 159 7.01 2.05 -12.63
CA GLY A 159 6.80 3.36 -12.00
C GLY A 159 5.37 3.89 -12.17
N ALA A 160 4.77 3.73 -13.36
CA ALA A 160 3.40 4.17 -13.63
C ALA A 160 2.36 3.35 -12.83
N ILE A 161 2.56 2.04 -12.73
CA ILE A 161 1.71 1.15 -11.91
C ILE A 161 1.81 1.51 -10.43
N MET A 162 3.03 1.66 -9.91
CA MET A 162 3.24 2.04 -8.52
C MET A 162 2.62 3.40 -8.21
N ALA A 163 2.76 4.39 -9.11
CA ALA A 163 2.15 5.69 -8.95
C ALA A 163 0.62 5.61 -8.91
N HIS A 164 0.02 4.83 -9.82
CA HIS A 164 -1.45 4.69 -9.90
C HIS A 164 -2.05 4.17 -8.59
N HIS A 165 -1.45 3.15 -7.99
CA HIS A 165 -2.01 2.50 -6.81
C HIS A 165 -1.59 3.13 -5.47
N PHE A 166 -0.38 3.70 -5.38
CA PHE A 166 0.24 4.02 -4.09
C PHE A 166 0.60 5.49 -3.88
N ASP A 167 0.55 6.36 -4.91
CA ASP A 167 0.96 7.77 -4.80
C ASP A 167 0.29 8.53 -3.66
N ARG A 168 -1.00 8.27 -3.42
CA ARG A 168 -1.74 8.91 -2.33
C ARG A 168 -1.14 8.58 -0.96
N MET A 169 -0.83 7.31 -0.73
CA MET A 169 -0.21 6.82 0.50
C MET A 169 1.21 7.38 0.66
N VAL A 170 1.99 7.36 -0.42
CA VAL A 170 3.37 7.90 -0.45
C VAL A 170 3.41 9.39 -0.17
N LYS A 171 2.53 10.17 -0.79
CA LYS A 171 2.42 11.62 -0.54
C LYS A 171 2.10 11.91 0.93
N ARG A 172 1.21 11.13 1.52
CA ARG A 172 0.89 11.27 2.95
C ARG A 172 2.08 10.97 3.85
N PHE A 173 2.84 9.92 3.55
CA PHE A 173 4.07 9.61 4.29
C PHE A 173 5.10 10.75 4.19
N VAL A 174 5.33 11.29 2.99
CA VAL A 174 6.22 12.43 2.78
C VAL A 174 5.76 13.68 3.56
N GLU A 175 4.45 13.92 3.67
CA GLU A 175 3.90 14.99 4.50
C GLU A 175 4.25 14.81 5.98
N LEU A 176 4.13 13.58 6.52
CA LEU A 176 4.53 13.29 7.89
C LEU A 176 6.03 13.55 8.12
N LEU A 177 6.89 13.17 7.17
CA LEU A 177 8.31 13.47 7.24
C LEU A 177 8.60 14.98 7.23
N ARG A 178 7.86 15.77 6.44
CA ARG A 178 7.97 17.24 6.43
C ARG A 178 7.57 17.86 7.77
N ILE A 179 6.55 17.32 8.42
CA ILE A 179 6.16 17.77 9.77
C ILE A 179 7.25 17.43 10.78
N ALA A 180 7.86 16.24 10.68
CA ALA A 180 8.92 15.80 11.58
C ALA A 180 10.25 16.57 11.41
N LEU A 181 10.53 17.04 10.18
CA LEU A 181 11.79 17.68 9.80
C LEU A 181 11.51 18.94 8.97
N PRO A 182 10.95 20.00 9.55
CA PRO A 182 10.44 21.17 8.81
C PRO A 182 11.51 21.95 8.05
N ASP A 183 12.76 21.93 8.53
CA ASP A 183 13.87 22.67 7.94
C ASP A 183 14.63 21.91 6.85
N ALA A 184 14.22 20.64 6.58
CA ALA A 184 14.89 19.81 5.60
C ALA A 184 14.59 20.25 4.16
N PRO A 185 15.59 20.20 3.25
CA PRO A 185 15.36 20.48 1.84
C PRO A 185 14.36 19.50 1.22
N SER A 186 13.39 20.00 0.45
CA SER A 186 12.30 19.17 -0.11
C SER A 186 12.79 18.00 -0.96
N VAL A 187 13.95 18.14 -1.62
CA VAL A 187 14.54 17.08 -2.46
C VAL A 187 14.97 15.87 -1.63
N GLU A 188 15.39 16.08 -0.39
CA GLU A 188 15.89 15.01 0.48
C GLU A 188 14.77 14.08 0.96
N PHE A 189 13.52 14.54 1.03
CA PHE A 189 12.38 13.67 1.32
C PHE A 189 12.13 12.65 0.21
N TYR A 190 12.30 13.03 -1.05
CA TYR A 190 12.10 12.12 -2.18
C TYR A 190 13.25 11.11 -2.29
N TRP A 191 14.50 11.52 -2.05
CA TRP A 191 15.62 10.59 -1.95
C TRP A 191 15.48 9.65 -0.75
N SER A 192 15.08 10.17 0.40
CA SER A 192 14.78 9.37 1.59
C SER A 192 13.73 8.31 1.31
N TYR A 193 12.62 8.71 0.68
CA TYR A 193 11.58 7.77 0.26
C TYR A 193 12.12 6.72 -0.71
N HIS A 194 12.87 7.14 -1.72
CA HIS A 194 13.43 6.22 -2.74
C HIS A 194 14.33 5.14 -2.12
N PHE A 195 15.24 5.51 -1.23
CA PHE A 195 16.12 4.56 -0.57
C PHE A 195 15.37 3.68 0.45
N PHE A 196 14.45 4.26 1.18
CA PHE A 196 13.62 3.53 2.13
C PHE A 196 12.75 2.48 1.42
N VAL A 197 12.01 2.87 0.38
CA VAL A 197 11.16 1.93 -0.36
C VAL A 197 11.97 0.86 -1.06
N GLY A 198 13.17 1.18 -1.57
CA GLY A 198 14.09 0.18 -2.11
C GLY A 198 14.48 -0.89 -1.08
N SER A 199 14.80 -0.48 0.15
CA SER A 199 15.09 -1.40 1.25
C SER A 199 13.86 -2.23 1.64
N LEU A 200 12.68 -1.61 1.71
CA LEU A 200 11.42 -2.29 2.00
C LEU A 200 11.09 -3.32 0.91
N MET A 201 11.14 -2.94 -0.36
CA MET A 201 10.84 -3.85 -1.49
C MET A 201 11.81 -5.03 -1.55
N SER A 202 13.12 -4.81 -1.29
CA SER A 202 14.10 -5.89 -1.18
C SER A 202 13.75 -6.88 -0.05
N THR A 203 13.23 -6.37 1.06
CA THR A 203 12.77 -7.19 2.18
C THR A 203 11.52 -7.99 1.81
N LEU A 204 10.52 -7.34 1.20
CA LEU A 204 9.25 -7.95 0.80
C LEU A 204 9.41 -8.98 -0.31
N ALA A 205 10.43 -8.84 -1.17
CA ALA A 205 10.77 -9.81 -2.21
C ALA A 205 11.16 -11.17 -1.63
N ASN A 206 11.66 -11.21 -0.39
CA ASN A 206 12.05 -12.42 0.35
C ASN A 206 12.80 -13.45 -0.51
N THR A 207 13.87 -13.01 -1.16
CA THR A 207 14.62 -13.82 -2.13
C THR A 207 15.42 -14.98 -1.50
N GLY A 208 15.44 -15.08 -0.19
CA GLY A 208 16.25 -16.07 0.54
C GLY A 208 17.77 -15.87 0.43
N ARG A 209 18.23 -14.73 -0.13
CA ARG A 209 19.66 -14.50 -0.39
C ARG A 209 20.48 -14.29 0.87
N ILE A 210 19.91 -13.65 1.89
CA ILE A 210 20.67 -13.30 3.10
C ILE A 210 20.91 -14.50 4.01
N GLU A 211 20.06 -15.50 3.93
CA GLU A 211 20.15 -16.71 4.73
C GLU A 211 21.49 -17.45 4.53
N PRO A 212 21.85 -17.89 3.32
CA PRO A 212 23.14 -18.55 3.09
C PRO A 212 24.32 -17.60 3.26
N LEU A 213 24.15 -16.30 2.92
CA LEU A 213 25.21 -15.29 3.09
C LEU A 213 25.59 -15.09 4.56
N SER A 214 24.63 -15.20 5.46
CA SER A 214 24.83 -15.05 6.91
C SER A 214 25.14 -16.36 7.65
N GLY A 215 25.34 -17.46 6.91
CA GLY A 215 25.44 -18.78 7.53
C GLY A 215 24.15 -19.17 8.28
N HIS A 216 22.99 -18.75 7.78
CA HIS A 216 21.65 -18.97 8.36
C HIS A 216 21.41 -18.32 9.73
N THR A 217 22.24 -17.35 10.12
CA THR A 217 22.05 -16.56 11.36
C THR A 217 20.98 -15.48 11.21
N VAL A 218 20.70 -15.04 9.98
CA VAL A 218 19.66 -14.05 9.65
C VAL A 218 18.58 -14.73 8.79
N ARG A 219 17.32 -14.43 9.09
CA ARG A 219 16.16 -14.92 8.32
C ARG A 219 15.24 -13.75 7.98
N THR A 220 14.99 -13.53 6.70
CA THR A 220 14.08 -12.45 6.24
C THR A 220 12.64 -12.68 6.66
N GLY A 221 12.23 -13.94 6.89
CA GLY A 221 10.90 -14.29 7.41
C GLY A 221 10.71 -14.03 8.91
N ASP A 222 11.76 -13.70 9.67
CA ASP A 222 11.65 -13.27 11.06
C ASP A 222 11.30 -11.77 11.15
N ILE A 223 10.02 -11.48 10.96
CA ILE A 223 9.50 -10.09 10.91
C ILE A 223 9.71 -9.37 12.25
N ALA A 224 9.58 -10.07 13.38
CA ALA A 224 9.79 -9.49 14.70
C ALA A 224 11.23 -8.95 14.88
N SER A 225 12.20 -9.66 14.32
CA SER A 225 13.61 -9.25 14.31
C SER A 225 13.92 -8.21 13.23
N LEU A 226 13.22 -8.25 12.10
CA LEU A 226 13.43 -7.43 10.92
C LEU A 226 12.87 -6.01 11.12
N GLU A 227 11.63 -5.87 11.60
CA GLU A 227 10.94 -4.58 11.72
C GLU A 227 11.78 -3.52 12.45
N PRO A 228 12.26 -3.74 13.70
CA PRO A 228 13.04 -2.70 14.41
C PRO A 228 14.34 -2.34 13.70
N ARG A 229 14.97 -3.28 12.99
CA ARG A 229 16.18 -3.03 12.22
C ARG A 229 15.93 -2.17 11.00
N LEU A 230 14.88 -2.47 10.24
CA LEU A 230 14.46 -1.69 9.08
C LEU A 230 14.13 -0.26 9.49
N LEU A 231 13.34 -0.09 10.56
CA LEU A 231 12.96 1.23 11.07
C LEU A 231 14.18 2.03 11.53
N THR A 232 15.10 1.41 12.29
CA THR A 232 16.34 2.06 12.75
C THR A 232 17.22 2.49 11.58
N TYR A 233 17.41 1.61 10.59
CA TYR A 233 18.21 1.90 9.41
C TYR A 233 17.61 3.04 8.59
N ALA A 234 16.33 2.99 8.32
CA ALA A 234 15.61 4.01 7.55
C ALA A 234 15.60 5.36 8.27
N ALA A 235 15.30 5.38 9.58
CA ALA A 235 15.29 6.61 10.37
C ALA A 235 16.66 7.30 10.41
N ALA A 236 17.72 6.54 10.61
CA ALA A 236 19.09 7.06 10.59
C ALA A 236 19.45 7.68 9.23
N GLY A 237 19.11 6.99 8.13
CA GLY A 237 19.33 7.47 6.77
C GLY A 237 18.56 8.75 6.47
N ILE A 238 17.26 8.79 6.79
CA ILE A 238 16.40 9.96 6.59
C ILE A 238 16.92 11.16 7.38
N ARG A 239 17.21 10.98 8.68
CA ARG A 239 17.73 12.06 9.51
C ARG A 239 19.05 12.61 8.97
N ARG A 240 19.95 11.74 8.53
CA ARG A 240 21.25 12.14 7.99
C ARG A 240 21.12 12.92 6.67
N LEU A 241 20.26 12.47 5.74
CA LEU A 241 20.02 13.18 4.49
C LEU A 241 19.35 14.54 4.74
N CYS A 242 18.38 14.57 5.64
CA CYS A 242 17.59 15.78 5.93
C CYS A 242 18.28 16.77 6.88
N ALA A 243 19.44 16.44 7.45
CA ALA A 243 20.17 17.33 8.35
C ALA A 243 20.84 18.54 7.66
N GLY A 244 20.71 18.66 6.34
CA GLY A 244 21.31 19.76 5.56
C GLY A 244 22.84 19.68 5.44
N GLU A 245 23.48 18.64 5.97
CA GLU A 245 24.88 18.39 5.75
C GLU A 245 25.08 17.89 4.31
N SER A 246 25.99 18.52 3.57
CA SER A 246 26.30 18.13 2.18
C SER A 246 26.49 16.63 2.06
N PRO A 247 25.86 15.96 1.08
CA PRO A 247 26.19 14.58 0.75
C PRO A 247 27.72 14.47 0.54
N MET A 248 28.29 13.29 0.83
CA MET A 248 29.73 13.08 0.64
C MET A 248 30.17 13.66 -0.72
N PRO A 249 31.27 14.47 -0.76
CA PRO A 249 31.65 15.17 -1.97
C PRO A 249 31.91 14.16 -3.10
N VAL A 250 31.04 14.16 -4.11
CA VAL A 250 31.29 13.41 -5.33
C VAL A 250 32.47 14.06 -6.03
N LYS A 251 33.62 13.39 -6.05
CA LYS A 251 34.74 13.81 -6.88
C LYS A 251 34.30 13.80 -8.35
N THR A 252 33.84 14.93 -8.86
CA THR A 252 33.59 15.09 -10.30
C THR A 252 34.92 14.86 -11.02
N ARG A 253 35.01 13.75 -11.74
CA ARG A 253 36.10 13.55 -12.71
C ARG A 253 36.03 14.71 -13.71
N ARG A 254 36.93 15.70 -13.55
CA ARG A 254 37.18 16.68 -14.60
C ARG A 254 37.55 15.90 -15.86
N SER A 255 36.64 15.90 -16.85
CA SER A 255 36.93 15.49 -18.21
C SER A 255 38.07 16.39 -18.70
N LYS A 256 39.28 15.84 -18.79
CA LYS A 256 40.35 16.46 -19.61
C LYS A 256 39.88 16.30 -21.05
N ARG A 257 39.30 17.38 -21.61
CA ARG A 257 39.25 17.54 -23.07
C ARG A 257 40.66 17.81 -23.51
N SER A 258 41.24 16.88 -24.24
CA SER A 258 42.41 17.06 -25.13
C SER A 258 41.89 17.44 -26.50
#